data_b46ed921229c0ccb3774de13ecd400d0
#
_entry.id   b46ed921229c0ccb3774de13ecd400d0
#
_cell.length_a   1.000
_cell.length_b   1.000
_cell.length_c   1.000
_cell.angle_alpha   90.00
_cell.angle_beta   90.00
_cell.angle_gamma   90.00
#
_symmetry.space_group_name_H-M   'P 1'
#
loop_
_entity.id
_entity.type
_entity.pdbx_description
1 polymer ?
#
loop_
_entity_poly.entity_id
_entity_poly.type
_entity_poly.pdbx_seq_one_letter_code
_entity_poly.pdbx_strand_id
1 'polypeptide(L)'
;NLIVEYADGSKETIATNTSWKLTTEGPIRSNNEYDGEEYDARKELGAWTQTGYDDKNWMPAQRVSIPSGTLRAQMMPGMKVTETLKPVSIKKLGNKYILDIGQNMAGWVRFRIKGQAGDSIRLRFAESLQDNGELYTRNFRDARSTDVYVVSGRETKDATWAPRFIYHGFRYVEVSGYPNAKAEDFIAEVVEDEMEHIGTFNCSDETLNKIIRNAFWGIRSNYKGMPVDCP
;
A
#
# COMPACT_ATOMS: atom_id res chain seq x y z
N ASN A 1 -19.12 13.88 -3.79
CA ASN A 1 -19.43 15.32 -3.97
C ASN A 1 -18.26 16.16 -3.51
N LEU A 2 -17.94 17.23 -4.27
CA LEU A 2 -17.06 18.32 -3.84
C LEU A 2 -17.94 19.54 -3.57
N ILE A 3 -17.83 20.12 -2.40
CA ILE A 3 -18.49 21.38 -2.04
C ILE A 3 -17.43 22.46 -2.02
N VAL A 4 -17.60 23.47 -2.85
CA VAL A 4 -16.73 24.66 -2.90
C VAL A 4 -17.48 25.80 -2.23
N GLU A 5 -16.88 26.39 -1.21
CA GLU A 5 -17.40 27.56 -0.53
C GLU A 5 -16.53 28.77 -0.89
N TYR A 6 -17.15 29.78 -1.48
CA TYR A 6 -16.48 30.99 -1.93
C TYR A 6 -16.42 32.04 -0.82
N ALA A 7 -15.51 33.00 -0.96
CA ALA A 7 -15.32 34.07 0.03
C ALA A 7 -16.55 34.96 0.27
N ASP A 8 -17.48 35.01 -0.68
CA ASP A 8 -18.77 35.70 -0.57
C ASP A 8 -19.86 34.90 0.13
N GLY A 9 -19.52 33.67 0.61
CA GLY A 9 -20.44 32.75 1.27
C GLY A 9 -21.29 31.89 0.31
N SER A 10 -21.17 32.06 -1.00
CA SER A 10 -21.85 31.20 -1.97
C SER A 10 -21.22 29.81 -1.99
N LYS A 11 -22.04 28.79 -2.35
CA LYS A 11 -21.58 27.40 -2.39
C LYS A 11 -21.91 26.76 -3.74
N GLU A 12 -20.95 26.04 -4.27
CA GLU A 12 -21.13 25.19 -5.44
C GLU A 12 -20.96 23.72 -5.05
N THR A 13 -21.83 22.85 -5.56
CA THR A 13 -21.72 21.40 -5.36
C THR A 13 -21.41 20.73 -6.68
N ILE A 14 -20.23 20.14 -6.79
CA ILE A 14 -19.81 19.33 -7.92
C ILE A 14 -20.04 17.86 -7.56
N ALA A 15 -21.01 17.23 -8.20
CA ALA A 15 -21.36 15.81 -8.01
C ALA A 15 -21.05 15.01 -9.27
N THR A 16 -20.70 13.73 -9.07
CA THR A 16 -20.56 12.79 -10.18
C THR A 16 -21.89 12.60 -10.88
N ASN A 17 -21.87 12.59 -12.21
CA ASN A 17 -23.04 12.40 -13.05
C ASN A 17 -22.66 11.72 -14.39
N THR A 18 -23.61 11.56 -15.30
CA THR A 18 -23.39 10.91 -16.60
C THR A 18 -22.56 11.70 -17.60
N SER A 19 -22.19 12.96 -17.29
CA SER A 19 -21.23 13.71 -18.11
C SER A 19 -19.78 13.37 -17.80
N TRP A 20 -19.53 12.66 -16.68
CA TRP A 20 -18.21 12.18 -16.33
C TRP A 20 -17.79 11.03 -17.25
N LYS A 21 -16.50 10.87 -17.41
CA LYS A 21 -15.91 9.80 -18.20
C LYS A 21 -15.04 8.90 -17.34
N LEU A 22 -14.87 7.67 -17.75
CA LEU A 22 -14.05 6.67 -17.09
C LEU A 22 -13.25 5.85 -18.10
N THR A 23 -12.15 5.27 -17.65
CA THR A 23 -11.41 4.26 -18.37
C THR A 23 -11.00 3.13 -17.45
N THR A 24 -10.94 1.91 -17.97
CA THR A 24 -10.41 0.71 -17.29
C THR A 24 -8.98 0.40 -17.74
N GLU A 25 -8.41 1.24 -18.62
CA GLU A 25 -7.08 1.03 -19.20
C GLU A 25 -5.95 1.72 -18.40
N GLY A 26 -6.21 2.03 -17.12
CA GLY A 26 -5.21 2.58 -16.22
C GLY A 26 -4.15 1.56 -15.75
N PRO A 27 -3.13 2.02 -15.03
CA PRO A 27 -1.99 1.19 -14.62
C PRO A 27 -2.32 0.14 -13.56
N ILE A 28 -3.29 0.36 -12.68
CA ILE A 28 -3.72 -0.63 -11.69
C ILE A 28 -4.56 -1.69 -12.40
N ARG A 29 -4.03 -2.90 -12.52
CA ARG A 29 -4.65 -4.01 -13.26
C ARG A 29 -5.48 -4.90 -12.36
N SER A 30 -5.08 -5.04 -11.11
CA SER A 30 -5.83 -5.73 -10.08
C SER A 30 -5.49 -5.14 -8.71
N ASN A 31 -6.45 -5.15 -7.81
CA ASN A 31 -6.26 -4.73 -6.43
C ASN A 31 -7.33 -5.38 -5.56
N ASN A 32 -6.90 -6.13 -4.55
CA ASN A 32 -7.76 -6.61 -3.49
C ASN A 32 -6.95 -6.91 -2.22
N GLU A 33 -7.60 -6.89 -1.08
CA GLU A 33 -6.97 -6.99 0.24
C GLU A 33 -6.27 -8.33 0.54
N TYR A 34 -6.58 -9.40 -0.21
CA TYR A 34 -5.97 -10.72 -0.02
C TYR A 34 -4.80 -10.96 -0.97
N ASP A 35 -4.91 -10.48 -2.19
CA ASP A 35 -3.95 -10.80 -3.25
C ASP A 35 -2.87 -9.73 -3.43
N GLY A 36 -3.18 -8.46 -3.12
CA GLY A 36 -2.29 -7.34 -3.33
C GLY A 36 -2.64 -6.49 -4.54
N GLU A 37 -1.71 -5.64 -4.97
CA GLU A 37 -1.87 -4.74 -6.11
C GLU A 37 -0.98 -5.15 -7.28
N GLU A 38 -1.56 -5.25 -8.48
CA GLU A 38 -0.82 -5.41 -9.73
C GLU A 38 -0.82 -4.09 -10.52
N TYR A 39 0.36 -3.51 -10.71
CA TYR A 39 0.56 -2.23 -11.37
C TYR A 39 1.42 -2.38 -12.63
N ASP A 40 0.87 -1.98 -13.77
CA ASP A 40 1.58 -1.96 -15.04
C ASP A 40 1.91 -0.52 -15.44
N ALA A 41 3.14 -0.09 -15.17
CA ALA A 41 3.59 1.27 -15.45
C ALA A 41 3.61 1.62 -16.95
N ARG A 42 3.53 0.64 -17.84
CA ARG A 42 3.40 0.88 -19.29
C ARG A 42 2.04 1.48 -19.64
N LYS A 43 1.04 1.29 -18.77
CA LYS A 43 -0.34 1.78 -18.90
C LYS A 43 -0.61 3.10 -18.16
N GLU A 44 0.43 3.77 -17.71
CA GLU A 44 0.32 5.11 -17.16
C GLU A 44 -0.38 6.06 -18.14
N LEU A 45 -1.40 6.76 -17.66
CA LEU A 45 -2.22 7.67 -18.45
C LEU A 45 -1.59 9.06 -18.66
N GLY A 46 -0.37 9.26 -18.15
CA GLY A 46 0.35 10.54 -18.26
C GLY A 46 -0.36 11.65 -17.49
N ALA A 47 -0.54 12.80 -18.13
CA ALA A 47 -1.07 14.00 -17.49
C ALA A 47 -2.62 14.04 -17.43
N TRP A 48 -3.27 12.91 -17.18
CA TRP A 48 -4.74 12.80 -17.21
C TRP A 48 -5.49 13.72 -16.22
N THR A 49 -4.81 14.23 -15.20
CA THR A 49 -5.36 15.19 -14.23
C THR A 49 -5.21 16.65 -14.68
N GLN A 50 -4.56 16.90 -15.80
CA GLN A 50 -4.32 18.26 -16.29
C GLN A 50 -5.45 18.73 -17.23
N THR A 51 -5.73 20.02 -17.18
CA THR A 51 -6.69 20.66 -18.09
C THR A 51 -6.25 20.44 -19.54
N GLY A 52 -7.22 20.07 -20.41
CA GLY A 52 -6.96 19.82 -21.83
C GLY A 52 -6.47 18.41 -22.17
N TYR A 53 -6.48 17.50 -21.20
CA TYR A 53 -6.21 16.08 -21.49
C TYR A 53 -7.22 15.52 -22.51
N ASP A 54 -6.73 14.78 -23.51
CA ASP A 54 -7.57 14.13 -24.52
C ASP A 54 -8.21 12.84 -23.99
N ASP A 55 -9.43 12.96 -23.49
CA ASP A 55 -10.23 11.87 -22.94
C ASP A 55 -11.31 11.33 -23.90
N LYS A 56 -11.18 11.62 -25.21
CA LYS A 56 -12.22 11.24 -26.20
C LYS A 56 -12.48 9.74 -26.28
N ASN A 57 -11.48 8.91 -25.94
CA ASN A 57 -11.59 7.45 -25.96
C ASN A 57 -12.12 6.89 -24.62
N TRP A 58 -12.39 7.72 -23.61
CA TRP A 58 -12.94 7.28 -22.35
C TRP A 58 -14.46 7.07 -22.50
N MET A 59 -14.96 6.07 -21.77
CA MET A 59 -16.38 5.73 -21.77
C MET A 59 -17.17 6.72 -20.90
N PRO A 60 -18.44 7.04 -21.25
CA PRO A 60 -19.30 7.82 -20.36
C PRO A 60 -19.61 7.03 -19.09
N ALA A 61 -19.67 7.74 -17.96
CA ALA A 61 -20.05 7.14 -16.69
C ALA A 61 -21.54 6.70 -16.73
N GLN A 62 -21.83 5.57 -16.10
CA GLN A 62 -23.18 5.04 -16.00
C GLN A 62 -23.73 5.25 -14.59
N ARG A 63 -25.02 5.54 -14.50
CA ARG A 63 -25.71 5.61 -13.21
C ARG A 63 -25.93 4.19 -12.71
N VAL A 64 -25.51 3.93 -11.48
CA VAL A 64 -25.75 2.66 -10.78
C VAL A 64 -26.59 2.91 -9.54
N SER A 65 -27.23 1.85 -9.00
CA SER A 65 -27.89 1.92 -7.70
C SER A 65 -26.85 2.24 -6.60
N ILE A 66 -27.17 3.20 -5.78
CA ILE A 66 -26.31 3.57 -4.65
C ILE A 66 -26.57 2.62 -3.47
N PRO A 67 -25.57 2.32 -2.64
CA PRO A 67 -25.80 1.66 -1.35
C PRO A 67 -26.70 2.52 -0.47
N SER A 68 -27.48 1.88 0.40
CA SER A 68 -28.27 2.60 1.41
C SER A 68 -27.36 3.32 2.40
N GLY A 69 -27.79 4.48 2.88
CA GLY A 69 -27.07 5.25 3.89
C GLY A 69 -27.05 6.74 3.59
N THR A 70 -26.54 7.49 4.55
CA THR A 70 -26.34 8.94 4.46
C THR A 70 -24.86 9.24 4.29
N LEU A 71 -24.49 10.05 3.30
CA LEU A 71 -23.13 10.53 3.15
C LEU A 71 -22.79 11.45 4.34
N ARG A 72 -21.70 11.12 5.04
CA ARG A 72 -21.17 11.92 6.17
C ARG A 72 -19.68 12.08 5.99
N ALA A 73 -19.14 13.14 6.59
CA ALA A 73 -17.69 13.29 6.70
C ALA A 73 -17.12 12.16 7.58
N GLN A 74 -15.92 11.69 7.26
CA GLN A 74 -15.18 10.75 8.09
C GLN A 74 -14.89 11.40 9.45
N MET A 75 -15.21 10.70 10.54
CA MET A 75 -14.98 11.18 11.91
C MET A 75 -13.64 10.71 12.48
N MET A 76 -13.13 9.60 11.95
CA MET A 76 -11.84 9.02 12.37
C MET A 76 -10.70 9.68 11.59
N PRO A 77 -9.50 9.81 12.19
CA PRO A 77 -8.30 10.17 11.42
C PRO A 77 -8.13 9.22 10.22
N GLY A 78 -7.56 9.73 9.13
CA GLY A 78 -7.29 8.90 7.96
C GLY A 78 -6.06 8.02 8.16
N MET A 79 -6.03 6.89 7.46
CA MET A 79 -4.82 6.06 7.37
C MET A 79 -3.70 6.84 6.70
N LYS A 80 -2.51 6.79 7.29
CA LYS A 80 -1.29 7.44 6.80
C LYS A 80 -0.07 6.56 7.02
N VAL A 81 0.99 6.87 6.31
CA VAL A 81 2.33 6.39 6.65
C VAL A 81 2.81 7.17 7.87
N THR A 82 2.94 6.50 9.00
CA THR A 82 3.33 7.12 10.29
C THR A 82 4.78 6.86 10.65
N GLU A 83 5.37 5.78 10.11
CA GLU A 83 6.75 5.40 10.38
C GLU A 83 7.35 4.69 9.18
N THR A 84 8.68 4.76 9.04
CA THR A 84 9.42 4.02 8.01
C THR A 84 10.50 3.15 8.64
N LEU A 85 10.59 1.90 8.20
CA LEU A 85 11.57 0.92 8.68
C LEU A 85 12.47 0.48 7.52
N LYS A 86 13.78 0.47 7.78
CA LYS A 86 14.74 -0.12 6.82
C LYS A 86 14.87 -1.60 7.09
N PRO A 87 15.02 -2.45 6.07
CA PRO A 87 15.35 -3.86 6.27
C PRO A 87 16.61 -4.01 7.12
N VAL A 88 16.55 -4.83 8.15
CA VAL A 88 17.71 -5.15 9.00
C VAL A 88 18.64 -6.15 8.33
N SER A 89 18.13 -6.92 7.38
CA SER A 89 18.93 -7.82 6.56
C SER A 89 18.31 -8.09 5.20
N ILE A 90 19.13 -8.51 4.25
CA ILE A 90 18.76 -9.07 2.96
C ILE A 90 19.56 -10.33 2.70
N LYS A 91 18.89 -11.41 2.32
CA LYS A 91 19.51 -12.69 2.00
C LYS A 91 19.10 -13.13 0.61
N LYS A 92 20.08 -13.48 -0.23
CA LYS A 92 19.79 -14.11 -1.53
C LYS A 92 19.43 -15.56 -1.33
N LEU A 93 18.31 -15.99 -1.94
CA LEU A 93 17.81 -17.37 -1.91
C LEU A 93 17.45 -17.80 -3.34
N GLY A 94 18.37 -18.51 -3.99
CA GLY A 94 18.22 -18.86 -5.42
C GLY A 94 18.19 -17.60 -6.30
N ASN A 95 17.11 -17.42 -7.04
CA ASN A 95 16.88 -16.27 -7.93
C ASN A 95 16.08 -15.12 -7.28
N LYS A 96 15.80 -15.22 -5.99
CA LYS A 96 15.03 -14.26 -5.21
C LYS A 96 15.81 -13.76 -4.00
N TYR A 97 15.28 -12.77 -3.32
CA TYR A 97 15.83 -12.18 -2.10
C TYR A 97 14.78 -12.20 -1.00
N ILE A 98 15.22 -12.43 0.23
CA ILE A 98 14.39 -12.33 1.43
C ILE A 98 14.88 -11.13 2.24
N LEU A 99 14.01 -10.16 2.46
CA LEU A 99 14.23 -9.04 3.37
C LEU A 99 13.66 -9.41 4.75
N ASP A 100 14.38 -9.09 5.82
CA ASP A 100 13.84 -9.03 7.19
C ASP A 100 13.71 -7.56 7.58
N ILE A 101 12.50 -7.12 7.86
CA ILE A 101 12.23 -5.75 8.33
C ILE A 101 12.60 -5.59 9.81
N GLY A 102 12.73 -6.71 10.54
CA GLY A 102 13.04 -6.70 11.97
C GLY A 102 11.83 -6.49 12.88
N GLN A 103 10.69 -6.07 12.34
CA GLN A 103 9.45 -5.82 13.05
C GLN A 103 8.27 -6.38 12.25
N ASN A 104 7.35 -7.09 12.92
CA ASN A 104 6.06 -7.44 12.33
C ASN A 104 5.15 -6.21 12.35
N MET A 105 4.61 -5.83 11.21
CA MET A 105 3.88 -4.57 11.02
C MET A 105 2.79 -4.70 9.97
N ALA A 106 1.86 -3.75 9.93
CA ALA A 106 0.95 -3.59 8.81
C ALA A 106 1.34 -2.36 7.96
N GLY A 107 1.39 -2.54 6.65
CA GLY A 107 1.79 -1.49 5.73
C GLY A 107 2.19 -2.05 4.36
N TRP A 108 3.08 -1.37 3.70
CA TRP A 108 3.63 -1.79 2.40
C TRP A 108 5.14 -1.52 2.30
N VAL A 109 5.74 -1.93 1.17
CA VAL A 109 7.14 -1.64 0.89
C VAL A 109 7.24 -0.68 -0.29
N ARG A 110 7.87 0.46 -0.06
CA ARG A 110 8.36 1.34 -1.12
C ARG A 110 9.71 0.82 -1.59
N PHE A 111 9.89 0.73 -2.89
CA PHE A 111 11.18 0.31 -3.45
C PHE A 111 11.60 1.20 -4.62
N ARG A 112 12.92 1.28 -4.85
CA ARG A 112 13.49 1.92 -6.03
C ARG A 112 13.26 1.02 -7.23
N ILE A 113 12.76 1.58 -8.32
CA ILE A 113 12.48 0.80 -9.53
C ILE A 113 13.79 0.51 -10.25
N LYS A 114 14.05 -0.77 -10.55
CA LYS A 114 15.19 -1.23 -11.34
C LYS A 114 14.76 -2.36 -12.25
N GLY A 115 15.12 -2.29 -13.52
CA GLY A 115 14.78 -3.30 -14.52
C GLY A 115 14.67 -2.69 -15.92
N GLN A 116 14.33 -3.53 -16.87
CA GLN A 116 14.06 -3.13 -18.25
C GLN A 116 12.56 -3.09 -18.50
N ALA A 117 12.14 -2.42 -19.58
CA ALA A 117 10.73 -2.38 -19.97
C ALA A 117 10.14 -3.80 -20.10
N GLY A 118 9.06 -4.04 -19.40
CA GLY A 118 8.39 -5.34 -19.34
C GLY A 118 8.84 -6.28 -18.20
N ASP A 119 9.93 -5.97 -17.50
CA ASP A 119 10.32 -6.72 -16.31
C ASP A 119 9.23 -6.60 -15.25
N SER A 120 9.02 -7.71 -14.53
CA SER A 120 8.01 -7.81 -13.48
C SER A 120 8.68 -7.97 -12.13
N ILE A 121 8.62 -6.94 -11.31
CA ILE A 121 9.11 -6.95 -9.93
C ILE A 121 7.98 -7.41 -9.04
N ARG A 122 8.23 -8.42 -8.18
CA ARG A 122 7.22 -9.00 -7.29
C ARG A 122 7.71 -8.93 -5.85
N LEU A 123 6.86 -8.44 -4.98
CA LEU A 123 7.05 -8.44 -3.53
C LEU A 123 5.97 -9.31 -2.91
N ARG A 124 6.36 -10.42 -2.29
CA ARG A 124 5.47 -11.30 -1.55
C ARG A 124 5.74 -11.16 -0.06
N PHE A 125 4.69 -11.12 0.74
CA PHE A 125 4.77 -10.76 2.15
C PHE A 125 4.46 -11.95 3.05
N ALA A 126 5.11 -12.03 4.23
CA ALA A 126 4.78 -12.98 5.28
C ALA A 126 5.29 -12.52 6.65
N GLU A 127 4.70 -13.04 7.71
CA GLU A 127 5.07 -12.73 9.09
C GLU A 127 6.21 -13.61 9.62
N SER A 128 6.42 -14.79 9.01
CA SER A 128 7.42 -15.77 9.45
C SER A 128 8.07 -16.49 8.27
N LEU A 129 9.19 -17.15 8.57
CA LEU A 129 9.93 -18.00 7.63
C LEU A 129 9.77 -19.48 8.00
N GLN A 130 9.94 -20.33 7.01
CA GLN A 130 10.17 -21.75 7.17
C GLN A 130 11.65 -22.03 7.53
N ASP A 131 11.97 -23.24 7.98
CA ASP A 131 13.33 -23.65 8.36
C ASP A 131 14.34 -23.52 7.20
N ASN A 132 13.88 -23.65 5.95
CA ASN A 132 14.69 -23.46 4.75
C ASN A 132 14.92 -21.99 4.37
N GLY A 133 14.32 -21.04 5.12
CA GLY A 133 14.41 -19.60 4.90
C GLY A 133 13.41 -19.04 3.88
N GLU A 134 12.51 -19.85 3.35
CA GLU A 134 11.40 -19.37 2.51
C GLU A 134 10.26 -18.78 3.37
N LEU A 135 9.41 -17.98 2.74
CA LEU A 135 8.24 -17.44 3.42
C LEU A 135 7.30 -18.56 3.89
N TYR A 136 6.80 -18.45 5.13
CA TYR A 136 5.70 -19.28 5.60
C TYR A 136 4.37 -18.59 5.28
N THR A 137 3.57 -19.18 4.40
CA THR A 137 2.31 -18.58 3.91
C THR A 137 1.10 -19.51 4.06
N ARG A 138 1.23 -20.65 4.76
CA ARG A 138 0.11 -21.59 4.94
C ARG A 138 -1.04 -21.01 5.75
N ASN A 139 -0.76 -20.05 6.63
CA ASN A 139 -1.74 -19.31 7.41
C ASN A 139 -2.60 -18.35 6.56
N PHE A 140 -2.16 -17.99 5.38
CA PHE A 140 -2.90 -17.08 4.47
C PHE A 140 -3.98 -17.80 3.65
N ARG A 141 -4.11 -19.12 3.75
CA ARG A 141 -5.03 -19.92 2.93
C ARG A 141 -4.75 -19.70 1.44
N ASP A 142 -5.71 -19.09 0.71
CA ASP A 142 -5.60 -18.84 -0.73
C ASP A 142 -5.11 -17.42 -1.07
N ALA A 143 -4.90 -16.55 -0.06
CA ALA A 143 -4.42 -15.19 -0.27
C ALA A 143 -2.97 -15.19 -0.80
N ARG A 144 -2.73 -14.48 -1.90
CA ARG A 144 -1.39 -14.42 -2.52
C ARG A 144 -0.44 -13.48 -1.78
N SER A 145 -0.98 -12.44 -1.14
CA SER A 145 -0.23 -11.39 -0.40
C SER A 145 0.99 -10.92 -1.21
N THR A 146 0.74 -10.44 -2.45
CA THR A 146 1.81 -10.18 -3.43
C THR A 146 1.51 -8.91 -4.22
N ASP A 147 2.42 -7.94 -4.16
CA ASP A 147 2.39 -6.79 -5.04
C ASP A 147 3.27 -7.02 -6.27
N VAL A 148 2.81 -6.54 -7.42
CA VAL A 148 3.51 -6.67 -8.69
C VAL A 148 3.64 -5.31 -9.36
N TYR A 149 4.84 -4.96 -9.78
CA TYR A 149 5.12 -3.79 -10.60
C TYR A 149 5.75 -4.20 -11.92
N VAL A 150 5.11 -3.81 -13.03
CA VAL A 150 5.67 -4.03 -14.36
C VAL A 150 6.36 -2.74 -14.82
N VAL A 151 7.67 -2.83 -15.08
CA VAL A 151 8.52 -1.70 -15.47
C VAL A 151 8.13 -1.17 -16.85
N SER A 152 7.99 0.15 -16.98
CA SER A 152 7.68 0.78 -18.27
C SER A 152 8.91 1.04 -19.14
N GLY A 153 10.09 1.14 -18.52
CA GLY A 153 11.32 1.57 -19.16
C GLY A 153 11.44 3.10 -19.31
N ARG A 154 10.47 3.85 -18.75
CA ARG A 154 10.46 5.33 -18.76
C ARG A 154 10.77 5.93 -17.40
N GLU A 155 10.99 5.09 -16.40
CA GLU A 155 11.28 5.49 -15.02
C GLU A 155 12.61 6.24 -14.95
N THR A 156 12.65 7.31 -14.16
CA THR A 156 13.90 8.01 -13.86
C THR A 156 14.79 7.15 -12.96
N LYS A 157 16.08 7.44 -12.91
CA LYS A 157 17.07 6.68 -12.10
C LYS A 157 16.68 6.54 -10.63
N ASP A 158 16.00 7.53 -10.07
CA ASP A 158 15.61 7.57 -8.66
C ASP A 158 14.11 7.32 -8.44
N ALA A 159 13.41 6.84 -9.49
CA ALA A 159 12.00 6.51 -9.38
C ALA A 159 11.76 5.43 -8.33
N THR A 160 10.72 5.62 -7.53
CA THR A 160 10.25 4.65 -6.54
C THR A 160 8.79 4.34 -6.75
N TRP A 161 8.38 3.16 -6.30
CA TRP A 161 6.97 2.78 -6.31
C TRP A 161 6.57 2.15 -4.97
N ALA A 162 5.32 2.35 -4.59
CA ALA A 162 4.61 1.64 -3.54
C ALA A 162 3.15 1.48 -3.96
N PRO A 163 2.43 0.44 -3.51
CA PRO A 163 1.01 0.29 -3.79
C PRO A 163 0.20 1.45 -3.18
N ARG A 164 -1.03 1.64 -3.65
CA ARG A 164 -1.87 2.78 -3.20
C ARG A 164 -3.11 2.39 -2.43
N PHE A 165 -3.66 1.21 -2.72
CA PHE A 165 -4.98 0.82 -2.24
C PHE A 165 -4.97 -0.53 -1.52
N ILE A 166 -3.80 -0.95 -1.04
CA ILE A 166 -3.59 -2.20 -0.30
C ILE A 166 -2.59 -1.97 0.83
N TYR A 167 -2.65 -2.77 1.87
CA TYR A 167 -1.59 -2.97 2.85
C TYR A 167 -1.50 -4.47 3.19
N HIS A 168 -0.39 -4.89 3.77
CA HIS A 168 -0.11 -6.26 4.17
C HIS A 168 0.34 -6.30 5.63
N GLY A 169 0.08 -7.41 6.33
CA GLY A 169 0.71 -7.75 7.61
C GLY A 169 1.97 -8.58 7.35
N PHE A 170 3.15 -8.09 7.74
CA PHE A 170 4.41 -8.76 7.42
C PHE A 170 5.58 -8.35 8.32
N ARG A 171 6.57 -9.22 8.39
CA ARG A 171 7.93 -8.94 8.80
C ARG A 171 8.92 -9.24 7.69
N TYR A 172 8.62 -10.25 6.85
CA TYR A 172 9.50 -10.71 5.79
C TYR A 172 8.92 -10.42 4.42
N VAL A 173 9.79 -10.06 3.49
CA VAL A 173 9.40 -9.78 2.10
C VAL A 173 10.29 -10.57 1.16
N GLU A 174 9.67 -11.41 0.33
CA GLU A 174 10.34 -12.06 -0.79
C GLU A 174 10.29 -11.14 -2.01
N VAL A 175 11.45 -10.82 -2.55
CA VAL A 175 11.60 -9.99 -3.75
C VAL A 175 12.08 -10.87 -4.89
N SER A 176 11.36 -10.85 -6.01
CA SER A 176 11.75 -11.54 -7.25
C SER A 176 11.63 -10.62 -8.46
N GLY A 177 12.34 -10.95 -9.54
CA GLY A 177 12.40 -10.10 -10.74
C GLY A 177 13.17 -8.78 -10.55
N TYR A 178 13.93 -8.64 -9.47
CA TYR A 178 14.66 -7.43 -9.13
C TYR A 178 16.18 -7.65 -9.27
N PRO A 179 16.88 -6.88 -10.12
CA PRO A 179 18.31 -7.10 -10.36
C PRO A 179 19.16 -6.54 -9.21
N ASN A 180 20.08 -7.39 -8.69
CA ASN A 180 21.09 -6.96 -7.70
C ASN A 180 20.49 -6.19 -6.52
N ALA A 181 19.46 -6.76 -5.88
CA ALA A 181 18.77 -6.14 -4.76
C ALA A 181 19.71 -5.87 -3.58
N LYS A 182 19.58 -4.68 -3.00
CA LYS A 182 20.26 -4.24 -1.77
C LYS A 182 19.22 -3.78 -0.77
N ALA A 183 19.50 -3.88 0.52
CA ALA A 183 18.58 -3.44 1.58
C ALA A 183 18.17 -1.97 1.42
N GLU A 184 19.09 -1.11 0.99
CA GLU A 184 18.87 0.32 0.76
C GLU A 184 17.91 0.66 -0.39
N ASP A 185 17.56 -0.32 -1.23
CA ASP A 185 16.59 -0.15 -2.29
C ASP A 185 15.13 -0.21 -1.79
N PHE A 186 14.91 -0.64 -0.53
CA PHE A 186 13.61 -0.93 0.04
C PHE A 186 13.39 -0.19 1.36
N ILE A 187 12.19 0.30 1.57
CA ILE A 187 11.73 0.91 2.82
C ILE A 187 10.34 0.36 3.12
N ALA A 188 10.17 -0.25 4.29
CA ALA A 188 8.83 -0.60 4.76
C ALA A 188 8.18 0.64 5.36
N GLU A 189 6.96 0.92 4.95
CA GLU A 189 6.14 2.06 5.38
C GLU A 189 4.99 1.52 6.24
N VAL A 190 5.00 1.88 7.52
CA VAL A 190 3.94 1.52 8.47
C VAL A 190 2.71 2.36 8.18
N VAL A 191 1.58 1.71 7.91
CA VAL A 191 0.31 2.36 7.61
C VAL A 191 -0.66 2.09 8.74
N GLU A 192 -1.20 3.15 9.32
CA GLU A 192 -2.17 3.09 10.41
C GLU A 192 -3.04 4.35 10.43
N ASP A 193 -4.13 4.32 11.18
CA ASP A 193 -4.87 5.54 11.47
C ASP A 193 -3.98 6.51 12.27
N GLU A 194 -3.94 7.78 11.86
CA GLU A 194 -3.15 8.82 12.55
C GLU A 194 -3.76 9.16 13.90
N MET A 195 -3.52 8.28 14.89
CA MET A 195 -4.00 8.48 16.25
C MET A 195 -2.92 9.14 17.12
N GLU A 196 -3.34 10.02 18.01
CA GLU A 196 -2.45 10.64 18.97
C GLU A 196 -2.01 9.64 20.05
N HIS A 197 -0.72 9.56 20.30
CA HIS A 197 -0.14 8.75 21.38
C HIS A 197 -0.13 9.56 22.67
N ILE A 198 -1.08 9.29 23.57
CA ILE A 198 -1.29 10.07 24.79
C ILE A 198 -0.61 9.50 26.03
N GLY A 199 0.10 8.37 25.93
CA GLY A 199 0.75 7.73 27.07
C GLY A 199 2.00 6.94 26.70
N THR A 200 2.86 6.77 27.69
CA THR A 200 4.06 5.93 27.61
C THR A 200 4.11 5.01 28.82
N PHE A 201 4.68 3.83 28.62
CA PHE A 201 4.94 2.88 29.71
C PHE A 201 6.41 2.46 29.67
N ASN A 202 7.05 2.51 30.82
CA ASN A 202 8.38 1.97 31.04
C ASN A 202 8.56 1.57 32.51
N CYS A 203 9.13 0.40 32.76
CA CYS A 203 9.46 -0.09 34.11
C CYS A 203 10.81 -0.81 34.11
N SER A 204 11.27 -1.24 35.31
CA SER A 204 12.53 -1.97 35.45
C SER A 204 12.51 -3.41 34.92
N ASP A 205 11.33 -3.97 34.64
CA ASP A 205 11.19 -5.31 34.04
C ASP A 205 11.14 -5.23 32.52
N GLU A 206 12.22 -5.65 31.86
CA GLU A 206 12.32 -5.60 30.40
C GLU A 206 11.33 -6.54 29.70
N THR A 207 10.88 -7.61 30.34
CA THR A 207 9.84 -8.51 29.79
C THR A 207 8.51 -7.79 29.70
N LEU A 208 8.11 -7.07 30.74
CA LEU A 208 6.90 -6.25 30.71
C LEU A 208 6.99 -5.14 29.66
N ASN A 209 8.14 -4.47 29.55
CA ASN A 209 8.37 -3.47 28.52
C ASN A 209 8.19 -4.05 27.11
N LYS A 210 8.69 -5.27 26.85
CA LYS A 210 8.50 -5.97 25.57
C LYS A 210 7.04 -6.34 25.31
N ILE A 211 6.33 -6.84 26.32
CA ILE A 211 4.90 -7.17 26.20
C ILE A 211 4.11 -5.94 25.79
N ILE A 212 4.34 -4.80 26.45
CA ILE A 212 3.64 -3.55 26.13
C ILE A 212 4.00 -3.06 24.73
N ARG A 213 5.28 -3.11 24.34
CA ARG A 213 5.68 -2.76 22.95
C ARG A 213 4.99 -3.64 21.91
N ASN A 214 4.91 -4.95 22.15
CA ASN A 214 4.24 -5.88 21.23
C ASN A 214 2.74 -5.61 21.14
N ALA A 215 2.07 -5.37 22.28
CA ALA A 215 0.66 -4.99 22.30
C ALA A 215 0.43 -3.69 21.50
N PHE A 216 1.34 -2.74 21.62
CA PHE A 216 1.28 -1.47 20.88
C PHE A 216 1.40 -1.68 19.36
N TRP A 217 2.33 -2.52 18.92
CA TRP A 217 2.45 -2.89 17.50
C TRP A 217 1.20 -3.62 17.00
N GLY A 218 0.58 -4.49 17.81
CA GLY A 218 -0.69 -5.13 17.48
C GLY A 218 -1.83 -4.12 17.31
N ILE A 219 -1.92 -3.10 18.19
CA ILE A 219 -2.90 -2.01 18.08
C ILE A 219 -2.68 -1.23 16.78
N ARG A 220 -1.46 -0.76 16.52
CA ARG A 220 -1.10 -0.02 15.30
C ARG A 220 -1.45 -0.79 14.02
N SER A 221 -1.18 -2.10 14.03
CA SER A 221 -1.50 -2.96 12.89
C SER A 221 -2.98 -3.18 12.68
N ASN A 222 -3.81 -2.99 13.73
CA ASN A 222 -5.24 -3.31 13.72
C ASN A 222 -6.14 -2.11 13.39
N TYR A 223 -5.72 -0.87 13.67
CA TYR A 223 -6.56 0.30 13.42
C TYR A 223 -6.38 0.81 11.98
N LYS A 224 -7.43 0.57 11.16
CA LYS A 224 -7.51 0.89 9.71
C LYS A 224 -8.88 1.48 9.36
N GLY A 225 -9.23 2.64 9.93
CA GLY A 225 -10.55 3.26 9.83
C GLY A 225 -11.55 2.69 10.84
N MET A 226 -11.36 1.46 11.24
CA MET A 226 -11.99 0.73 12.35
C MET A 226 -11.04 -0.39 12.80
N PRO A 227 -11.22 -0.95 14.00
CA PRO A 227 -10.48 -2.16 14.37
C PRO A 227 -10.82 -3.31 13.41
N VAL A 228 -9.79 -3.95 12.83
CA VAL A 228 -9.96 -5.03 11.83
C VAL A 228 -9.69 -6.42 12.37
N ASP A 229 -9.49 -6.54 13.68
CA ASP A 229 -9.27 -7.76 14.47
C ASP A 229 -7.88 -8.34 14.32
N CYS A 230 -7.48 -8.85 13.23
CA CYS A 230 -6.10 -9.27 13.00
C CYS A 230 -5.60 -8.80 11.64
N PRO A 231 -4.43 -8.13 11.64
CA PRO A 231 -3.84 -7.61 10.42
C PRO A 231 -3.34 -8.73 9.51
#